data_94e3ee7f7bf042e535df92a9d9bfd6b7
#
_entry.id   94e3ee7f7bf042e535df92a9d9bfd6b7
#
_cell.length_a   1.000
_cell.length_b   1.000
_cell.length_c   1.000
_cell.angle_alpha   90.00
_cell.angle_beta   90.00
_cell.angle_gamma   90.00
#
_symmetry.space_group_name_H-M   'P 1'
#
loop_
_entity.id
_entity.type
_entity.pdbx_description
1 polymer ?
#
loop_
_entity_poly.entity_id
_entity_poly.type
_entity_poly.pdbx_seq_one_letter_code
_entity_poly.pdbx_strand_id
1 'polypeptide(L)'
;MKFIAEMCQNHNGNMDLLETMVVDAAKNGADICKIQTIEAKHLIYWKEFEDFRPYEKEYERLKSLELSVDDEKKFVEICRQNKVEPMTTIFEHRAHKRFNDTGYKLMKISGYSAQKVLPKIKEKCIKNLFFYF
;
A
#
# COMPACT_ATOMS: atom_id res chain seq x y z
N MET A 1 21.31 4.97 7.25
CA MET A 1 19.92 5.48 7.28
C MET A 1 19.26 5.00 6.00
N LYS A 2 17.96 4.63 6.02
CA LYS A 2 17.22 4.25 4.81
C LYS A 2 16.18 5.31 4.47
N PHE A 3 16.07 5.64 3.18
CA PHE A 3 15.09 6.58 2.66
C PHE A 3 13.91 5.86 2.01
N ILE A 4 12.69 6.21 2.44
CA ILE A 4 11.45 5.66 1.88
C ILE A 4 10.81 6.73 0.99
N ALA A 5 10.69 6.44 -0.30
CA ALA A 5 9.88 7.24 -1.20
C ALA A 5 8.40 6.83 -1.02
N GLU A 6 7.63 7.72 -0.42
CA GLU A 6 6.19 7.51 -0.20
C GLU A 6 5.39 7.96 -1.42
N MET A 7 4.95 7.01 -2.21
CA MET A 7 4.16 7.25 -3.43
C MET A 7 2.65 7.30 -3.16
N CYS A 8 2.22 6.76 -2.02
CA CYS A 8 0.80 6.71 -1.62
C CYS A 8 -0.11 6.16 -2.73
N GLN A 9 -1.01 7.02 -3.20
CA GLN A 9 -1.97 6.79 -4.27
C GLN A 9 -1.71 7.69 -5.48
N ASN A 10 -0.56 8.39 -5.52
CA ASN A 10 -0.25 9.40 -6.54
C ASN A 10 -0.07 8.82 -7.94
N HIS A 11 0.00 7.48 -8.04
CA HIS A 11 -0.04 6.75 -9.32
C HIS A 11 -1.41 6.83 -10.02
N ASN A 12 -2.47 7.27 -9.32
CA ASN A 12 -3.81 7.44 -9.90
C ASN A 12 -4.35 6.20 -10.65
N GLY A 13 -4.02 4.98 -10.20
CA GLY A 13 -4.37 3.74 -10.90
C GLY A 13 -3.59 3.49 -12.19
N ASN A 14 -2.59 4.31 -12.53
CA ASN A 14 -1.81 4.23 -13.75
C ASN A 14 -0.43 3.60 -13.48
N MET A 15 -0.17 2.44 -14.09
CA MET A 15 1.06 1.69 -13.91
C MET A 15 2.28 2.32 -14.58
N ASP A 16 2.11 3.03 -15.69
CA ASP A 16 3.23 3.71 -16.38
C ASP A 16 3.70 4.90 -15.54
N LEU A 17 2.76 5.61 -14.91
CA LEU A 17 3.09 6.67 -13.96
C LEU A 17 3.81 6.09 -12.74
N LEU A 18 3.31 4.97 -12.19
CA LEU A 18 3.94 4.31 -11.04
C LEU A 18 5.36 3.84 -11.35
N GLU A 19 5.60 3.26 -12.53
CA GLU A 19 6.93 2.88 -12.99
C GLU A 19 7.87 4.09 -13.05
N THR A 20 7.42 5.20 -13.66
CA THR A 20 8.18 6.45 -13.71
C THR A 20 8.56 6.92 -12.29
N MET A 21 7.61 6.91 -11.36
CA MET A 21 7.86 7.31 -9.98
C MET A 21 8.91 6.41 -9.30
N VAL A 22 8.88 5.09 -9.53
CA VAL A 22 9.87 4.15 -8.97
C VAL A 22 11.25 4.43 -9.54
N VAL A 23 11.35 4.59 -10.87
CA VAL A 23 12.61 4.85 -11.57
C VAL A 23 13.25 6.14 -11.06
N ASP A 24 12.46 7.20 -10.94
CA ASP A 24 12.97 8.50 -10.48
C ASP A 24 13.35 8.47 -9.00
N ALA A 25 12.57 7.81 -8.15
CA ALA A 25 12.92 7.63 -6.74
C ALA A 25 14.24 6.86 -6.59
N ALA A 26 14.40 5.76 -7.33
CA ALA A 26 15.62 4.94 -7.31
C ALA A 26 16.85 5.73 -7.76
N LYS A 27 16.76 6.49 -8.86
CA LYS A 27 17.84 7.35 -9.36
C LYS A 27 18.27 8.42 -8.36
N ASN A 28 17.33 8.86 -7.50
CA ASN A 28 17.58 9.90 -6.50
C ASN A 28 17.86 9.33 -5.09
N GLY A 29 18.21 8.05 -4.98
CA GLY A 29 18.76 7.44 -3.77
C GLY A 29 17.73 6.91 -2.78
N ALA A 30 16.50 6.64 -3.21
CA ALA A 30 15.56 5.91 -2.38
C ALA A 30 16.02 4.46 -2.17
N ASP A 31 15.90 3.96 -0.95
CA ASP A 31 16.12 2.55 -0.62
C ASP A 31 14.82 1.73 -0.75
N ILE A 32 13.69 2.39 -0.52
CA ILE A 32 12.37 1.76 -0.47
C ILE A 32 11.37 2.62 -1.24
N CYS A 33 10.56 1.98 -2.08
CA CYS A 33 9.40 2.61 -2.70
C CYS A 33 8.13 2.06 -2.06
N LYS A 34 7.25 2.94 -1.58
CA LYS A 34 6.05 2.56 -0.83
C LYS A 34 4.77 3.07 -1.46
N ILE A 35 3.84 2.14 -1.69
CA ILE A 35 2.46 2.40 -2.12
C ILE A 35 1.46 2.03 -1.03
N GLN A 36 0.19 2.11 -1.35
CA GLN A 36 -0.92 1.70 -0.48
C GLN A 36 -1.76 0.64 -1.18
N THR A 37 -1.88 -0.55 -0.58
CA THR A 37 -2.81 -1.57 -1.04
C THR A 37 -4.22 -1.18 -0.60
N ILE A 38 -5.06 -0.84 -1.57
CA ILE A 38 -6.43 -0.38 -1.36
C ILE A 38 -7.39 -1.37 -2.00
N GLU A 39 -8.42 -1.72 -1.24
CA GLU A 39 -9.60 -2.42 -1.73
C GLU A 39 -10.83 -1.64 -1.25
N ALA A 40 -11.44 -0.83 -2.12
CA ALA A 40 -12.54 0.07 -1.77
C ALA A 40 -13.73 -0.66 -1.12
N LYS A 41 -14.02 -1.89 -1.57
CA LYS A 41 -15.05 -2.75 -0.98
C LYS A 41 -14.84 -3.10 0.50
N HIS A 42 -13.62 -2.89 1.02
CA HIS A 42 -13.26 -3.14 2.41
C HIS A 42 -13.00 -1.84 3.18
N LEU A 43 -13.39 -0.70 2.61
CA LEU A 43 -13.22 0.60 3.24
C LEU A 43 -13.90 0.62 4.60
N ILE A 44 -13.12 0.93 5.64
CA ILE A 44 -13.64 1.21 6.97
C ILE A 44 -14.14 2.66 6.95
N TYR A 45 -15.45 2.80 7.04
CA TYR A 45 -16.10 4.09 7.02
C TYR A 45 -16.68 4.45 8.40
N TRP A 46 -16.60 5.72 8.76
CA TRP A 46 -17.14 6.26 9.99
C TRP A 46 -18.20 7.30 9.65
N LYS A 47 -19.43 7.09 10.11
CA LYS A 47 -20.58 7.97 9.81
C LYS A 47 -20.34 9.45 10.19
N GLU A 48 -19.53 9.70 11.19
CA GLU A 48 -19.14 11.05 11.63
C GLU A 48 -18.37 11.85 10.57
N PHE A 49 -17.87 11.19 9.53
CA PHE A 49 -17.16 11.84 8.42
C PHE A 49 -18.03 12.11 7.20
N GLU A 50 -19.32 11.71 7.24
CA GLU A 50 -20.22 11.81 6.08
C GLU A 50 -20.33 13.23 5.52
N ASP A 51 -20.40 14.24 6.40
CA ASP A 51 -20.62 15.63 5.99
C ASP A 51 -19.49 16.22 5.16
N PHE A 52 -18.23 15.87 5.47
CA PHE A 52 -17.07 16.40 4.74
C PHE A 52 -16.39 15.37 3.83
N ARG A 53 -16.70 14.08 4.00
CA ARG A 53 -16.15 12.97 3.22
C ARG A 53 -17.22 11.93 2.95
N PRO A 54 -18.21 12.24 2.06
CA PRO A 54 -19.31 11.34 1.77
C PRO A 54 -18.83 9.96 1.32
N TYR A 55 -19.44 8.90 1.87
CA TYR A 55 -19.03 7.52 1.62
C TYR A 55 -18.96 7.17 0.14
N GLU A 56 -20.00 7.49 -0.62
CA GLU A 56 -20.07 7.15 -2.04
C GLU A 56 -18.94 7.79 -2.84
N LYS A 57 -18.67 9.09 -2.62
CA LYS A 57 -17.59 9.80 -3.30
C LYS A 57 -16.22 9.23 -2.94
N GLU A 58 -16.02 8.90 -1.67
CA GLU A 58 -14.76 8.31 -1.22
C GLU A 58 -14.59 6.89 -1.76
N TYR A 59 -15.67 6.10 -1.79
CA TYR A 59 -15.66 4.76 -2.39
C TYR A 59 -15.26 4.82 -3.86
N GLU A 60 -15.92 5.65 -4.67
CA GLU A 60 -15.62 5.81 -6.10
C GLU A 60 -14.18 6.29 -6.32
N ARG A 61 -13.74 7.27 -5.53
CA ARG A 61 -12.36 7.75 -5.58
C ARG A 61 -11.37 6.62 -5.30
N LEU A 62 -11.56 5.86 -4.24
CA LEU A 62 -10.67 4.76 -3.90
C LEU A 62 -10.74 3.64 -4.92
N LYS A 63 -11.92 3.38 -5.47
CA LYS A 63 -12.12 2.39 -6.52
C LYS A 63 -11.32 2.71 -7.79
N SER A 64 -11.26 3.99 -8.17
CA SER A 64 -10.47 4.43 -9.31
C SER A 64 -8.94 4.33 -9.11
N LEU A 65 -8.50 4.20 -7.86
CA LEU A 65 -7.09 4.12 -7.47
C LEU A 65 -6.62 2.68 -7.18
N GLU A 66 -7.54 1.71 -7.20
CA GLU A 66 -7.19 0.32 -6.95
C GLU A 66 -6.23 -0.21 -8.02
N LEU A 67 -5.17 -0.84 -7.56
CA LEU A 67 -4.34 -1.70 -8.40
C LEU A 67 -4.82 -3.14 -8.29
N SER A 68 -4.74 -3.88 -9.37
CA SER A 68 -4.99 -5.33 -9.32
C SER A 68 -3.84 -6.05 -8.58
N VAL A 69 -4.04 -7.32 -8.25
CA VAL A 69 -2.96 -8.15 -7.70
C VAL A 69 -1.79 -8.25 -8.67
N ASP A 70 -2.07 -8.32 -9.97
CA ASP A 70 -1.03 -8.43 -11.00
C ASP A 70 -0.31 -7.10 -11.21
N ASP A 71 -0.99 -5.96 -11.07
CA ASP A 71 -0.34 -4.64 -11.05
C ASP A 71 0.61 -4.50 -9.86
N GLU A 72 0.21 -4.96 -8.68
CA GLU A 72 1.10 -4.93 -7.51
C GLU A 72 2.29 -5.89 -7.65
N LYS A 73 2.13 -7.06 -8.28
CA LYS A 73 3.26 -7.93 -8.63
C LYS A 73 4.22 -7.22 -9.60
N LYS A 74 3.67 -6.54 -10.60
CA LYS A 74 4.45 -5.74 -11.55
C LYS A 74 5.21 -4.61 -10.83
N PHE A 75 4.56 -3.90 -9.91
CA PHE A 75 5.23 -2.90 -9.08
C PHE A 75 6.40 -3.50 -8.28
N VAL A 76 6.21 -4.66 -7.66
CA VAL A 76 7.27 -5.38 -6.92
C VAL A 76 8.44 -5.72 -7.86
N GLU A 77 8.16 -6.15 -9.08
CA GLU A 77 9.18 -6.46 -10.08
C GLU A 77 9.93 -5.19 -10.52
N ILE A 78 9.22 -4.11 -10.85
CA ILE A 78 9.82 -2.81 -11.21
C ILE A 78 10.76 -2.32 -10.11
N CYS A 79 10.34 -2.39 -8.85
CA CYS A 79 11.19 -2.01 -7.72
C CYS A 79 12.48 -2.84 -7.68
N ARG A 80 12.38 -4.16 -7.83
CA ARG A 80 13.54 -5.06 -7.82
C ARG A 80 14.51 -4.79 -8.96
N GLN A 81 13.99 -4.54 -10.16
CA GLN A 81 14.81 -4.19 -11.33
C GLN A 81 15.57 -2.88 -11.10
N ASN A 82 14.99 -1.94 -10.38
CA ASN A 82 15.61 -0.66 -10.02
C ASN A 82 16.38 -0.71 -8.67
N LYS A 83 16.56 -1.89 -8.08
CA LYS A 83 17.32 -2.11 -6.83
C LYS A 83 16.79 -1.36 -5.62
N VAL A 84 15.49 -1.09 -5.58
CA VAL A 84 14.78 -0.55 -4.41
C VAL A 84 13.87 -1.61 -3.83
N GLU A 85 13.66 -1.59 -2.51
CA GLU A 85 12.79 -2.56 -1.85
C GLU A 85 11.31 -2.12 -1.96
N PRO A 86 10.41 -2.96 -2.46
CA PRO A 86 9.00 -2.63 -2.50
C PRO A 86 8.36 -2.75 -1.11
N MET A 87 7.52 -1.76 -0.76
CA MET A 87 6.76 -1.73 0.48
C MET A 87 5.31 -1.34 0.20
N THR A 88 4.39 -1.88 0.99
CA THR A 88 3.01 -1.41 0.94
C THR A 88 2.45 -1.09 2.33
N THR A 89 1.46 -0.19 2.36
CA THR A 89 0.62 0.03 3.54
C THR A 89 -0.67 -0.75 3.39
N ILE A 90 -1.06 -1.49 4.42
CA ILE A 90 -2.36 -2.14 4.51
C ILE A 90 -3.26 -1.45 5.53
N PHE A 91 -4.56 -1.43 5.27
CA PHE A 91 -5.58 -0.79 6.09
C PHE A 91 -6.54 -1.78 6.72
N GLU A 92 -6.52 -3.03 6.27
CA GLU A 92 -7.39 -4.06 6.78
C GLU A 92 -6.68 -5.44 6.75
N HIS A 93 -7.17 -6.39 7.56
CA HIS A 93 -6.46 -7.65 7.78
C HIS A 93 -6.48 -8.61 6.59
N ARG A 94 -7.44 -8.50 5.67
CA ARG A 94 -7.55 -9.36 4.47
C ARG A 94 -6.46 -9.04 3.45
N ALA A 95 -5.99 -7.78 3.42
CA ALA A 95 -4.87 -7.37 2.59
C ALA A 95 -3.56 -8.13 2.88
N HIS A 96 -3.46 -8.80 4.03
CA HIS A 96 -2.36 -9.71 4.35
C HIS A 96 -2.24 -10.88 3.35
N LYS A 97 -3.35 -11.46 2.88
CA LYS A 97 -3.28 -12.50 1.85
C LYS A 97 -2.68 -11.91 0.56
N ARG A 98 -3.18 -10.77 0.14
CA ARG A 98 -2.68 -10.04 -1.03
C ARG A 98 -1.21 -9.68 -0.90
N PHE A 99 -0.76 -9.24 0.27
CA PHE A 99 0.65 -9.00 0.57
C PHE A 99 1.54 -10.22 0.30
N ASN A 100 1.09 -11.41 0.72
CA ASN A 100 1.85 -12.65 0.47
C ASN A 100 1.83 -13.04 -1.01
N ASP A 101 0.68 -12.90 -1.68
CA ASP A 101 0.50 -13.29 -3.08
C ASP A 101 1.30 -12.40 -4.04
N THR A 102 1.61 -11.16 -3.66
CA THR A 102 2.34 -10.19 -4.48
C THR A 102 3.86 -10.22 -4.29
N GLY A 103 4.34 -10.85 -3.21
CA GLY A 103 5.76 -11.01 -2.96
C GLY A 103 6.45 -9.83 -2.27
N TYR A 104 5.69 -8.94 -1.63
CA TYR A 104 6.27 -7.93 -0.73
C TYR A 104 7.01 -8.58 0.44
N LYS A 105 8.04 -7.89 0.93
CA LYS A 105 8.75 -8.26 2.15
C LYS A 105 8.55 -7.24 3.27
N LEU A 106 8.19 -6.02 2.92
CA LEU A 106 7.97 -4.92 3.86
C LEU A 106 6.52 -4.50 3.86
N MET A 107 5.95 -4.38 5.05
CA MET A 107 4.56 -3.96 5.26
C MET A 107 4.51 -2.84 6.30
N LYS A 108 3.75 -1.80 6.00
CA LYS A 108 3.29 -0.84 6.99
C LYS A 108 1.84 -1.12 7.35
N ILE A 109 1.51 -1.07 8.63
CA ILE A 109 0.12 -1.08 9.10
C ILE A 109 -0.26 0.37 9.40
N SER A 110 -1.37 0.82 8.83
CA SER A 110 -1.88 2.16 9.11
C SER A 110 -2.22 2.31 10.60
N GLY A 111 -1.76 3.38 11.25
CA GLY A 111 -2.08 3.66 12.65
C GLY A 111 -3.58 3.69 12.91
N TYR A 112 -4.35 4.23 11.97
CA TYR A 112 -5.81 4.26 12.01
C TYR A 112 -6.46 2.87 12.13
N SER A 113 -5.90 1.86 11.48
CA SER A 113 -6.44 0.50 11.47
C SER A 113 -5.67 -0.48 12.36
N ALA A 114 -4.58 -0.02 13.00
CA ALA A 114 -3.65 -0.89 13.73
C ALA A 114 -4.33 -1.76 14.80
N GLN A 115 -5.23 -1.20 15.59
CA GLN A 115 -5.95 -1.93 16.61
C GLN A 115 -6.77 -3.12 16.07
N LYS A 116 -7.32 -2.98 14.86
CA LYS A 116 -8.14 -4.01 14.20
C LYS A 116 -7.31 -5.01 13.41
N VAL A 117 -6.19 -4.58 12.88
CA VAL A 117 -5.37 -5.35 11.93
C VAL A 117 -4.31 -6.18 12.65
N LEU A 118 -3.60 -5.58 13.64
CA LEU A 118 -2.49 -6.22 14.35
C LEU A 118 -2.81 -7.56 14.99
N PRO A 119 -3.90 -7.72 15.77
CA PRO A 119 -4.21 -8.98 16.40
C PRO A 119 -4.37 -10.12 15.40
N LYS A 120 -4.99 -9.81 14.26
CA LYS A 120 -5.31 -10.80 13.21
C LYS A 120 -4.11 -11.16 12.33
N ILE A 121 -3.08 -10.30 12.28
CA ILE A 121 -1.85 -10.57 11.55
C ILE A 121 -0.84 -11.33 12.40
N LYS A 122 -0.76 -11.05 13.70
CA LYS A 122 0.14 -11.75 14.64
C LYS A 122 -0.03 -13.27 14.62
N GLU A 123 -1.25 -13.75 14.43
CA GLU A 123 -1.57 -15.17 14.35
C GLU A 123 -0.99 -15.88 13.11
N LYS A 124 -0.54 -15.13 12.11
CA LYS A 124 -0.14 -15.65 10.79
C LYS A 124 1.33 -15.47 10.45
N CYS A 125 2.22 -15.21 11.44
CA CYS A 125 3.68 -15.12 11.31
C CYS A 125 4.19 -14.30 10.12
N ILE A 126 4.29 -13.00 10.28
CA ILE A 126 5.03 -12.16 9.35
C ILE A 126 6.42 -11.90 9.92
N LYS A 127 7.45 -12.46 9.27
CA LYS A 127 8.83 -12.37 9.75
C LYS A 127 9.46 -10.97 9.68
N ASN A 128 8.88 -10.03 8.93
CA ASN A 128 9.44 -8.69 8.74
C ASN A 128 8.34 -7.62 8.79
N LEU A 129 7.86 -7.32 9.98
CA LEU A 129 6.86 -6.29 10.21
C LEU A 129 7.57 -5.01 10.68
N PHE A 130 7.55 -3.95 9.88
CA PHE A 130 7.94 -2.62 10.32
C PHE A 130 6.68 -1.84 10.72
N PHE A 131 6.63 -1.45 11.99
CA PHE A 131 5.59 -0.56 12.51
C PHE A 131 6.09 0.88 12.39
N TYR A 132 5.36 1.70 11.66
CA TYR A 132 5.44 3.16 11.77
C TYR A 132 4.09 3.65 12.29
N PHE A 133 4.12 4.32 13.42
CA PHE A 133 2.98 5.03 13.99
C PHE A 133 2.90 6.43 13.41
#